data_de10ee00c19bc481d54f6a6e9d779fdf
#
_entry.id   de10ee00c19bc481d54f6a6e9d779fdf
#
_cell.length_a   1.000
_cell.length_b   1.000
_cell.length_c   1.000
_cell.angle_alpha   90.00
_cell.angle_beta   90.00
_cell.angle_gamma   90.00
#
_symmetry.space_group_name_H-M   'P 1'
#
loop_
_entity.id
_entity.type
_entity.pdbx_description
1 polymer ?
#
loop_
_entity_poly.entity_id
_entity_poly.type
_entity_poly.pdbx_seq_one_letter_code
_entity_poly.pdbx_strand_id
1 'polypeptide(L)'
;QGAAAAGAIYLVMTPLGWPHLSWALISGLFVLQLNSDATRRSLWDRLAGTALGSGVGLAAVALMPGESLAGWRVPAAAFVAMMIAVFKPNRSYVLVAAIAVSLEQVDPVWVGALERTRAIALGALMAVAASWIVWREPARTRALAALSRAIDRCRDLADRLIPAVGRRTTHDDRTALHDDYQQAMALARGRLEDCPRTQRSSMERVAREVDRVWHDLVFVDRLSRRSGSTLEGQERSFDLEGVRAAVCRSLETARDELTAKGRASGDTLPNAPMRLLGDHPPGSLRFVLEELRQDLDGLAHAVGAVRR
;
A
#
# COMPACT_ATOMS: atom_id res chain seq x y z
N GLN A 1 17.79 0.04 -0.17
CA GLN A 1 17.64 0.61 1.19
C GLN A 1 18.46 -0.20 2.20
N GLY A 2 18.23 -1.52 2.30
CA GLY A 2 18.93 -2.37 3.26
C GLY A 2 20.44 -2.27 3.18
N ALA A 3 21.01 -2.35 1.99
CA ALA A 3 22.45 -2.22 1.79
C ALA A 3 22.99 -0.83 2.16
N ALA A 4 22.23 0.25 1.85
CA ALA A 4 22.63 1.61 2.22
C ALA A 4 22.60 1.82 3.75
N ALA A 5 21.56 1.30 4.42
CA ALA A 5 21.47 1.37 5.88
C ALA A 5 22.55 0.53 6.56
N ALA A 6 22.79 -0.70 6.09
CA ALA A 6 23.85 -1.54 6.60
C ALA A 6 25.24 -0.89 6.40
N GLY A 7 25.48 -0.32 5.21
CA GLY A 7 26.72 0.43 4.93
C GLY A 7 26.89 1.64 5.86
N ALA A 8 25.81 2.43 6.07
CA ALA A 8 25.85 3.58 6.96
C ALA A 8 26.13 3.17 8.43
N ILE A 9 25.48 2.11 8.93
CA ILE A 9 25.71 1.58 10.27
C ILE A 9 27.17 1.12 10.40
N TYR A 10 27.68 0.37 9.42
CA TYR A 10 29.05 -0.12 9.41
C TYR A 10 30.06 1.03 9.43
N LEU A 11 29.89 2.03 8.55
CA LEU A 11 30.78 3.18 8.43
C LEU A 11 30.78 4.04 9.69
N VAL A 12 29.69 4.12 10.44
CA VAL A 12 29.60 4.90 11.67
C VAL A 12 30.17 4.13 12.90
N MET A 13 29.80 2.85 13.03
CA MET A 13 30.13 2.07 14.22
C MET A 13 31.56 1.53 14.22
N THR A 14 32.13 1.19 13.05
CA THR A 14 33.46 0.62 12.96
C THR A 14 34.56 1.58 13.44
N PRO A 15 34.61 2.86 12.98
CA PRO A 15 35.64 3.80 13.46
C PRO A 15 35.44 4.22 14.91
N LEU A 16 34.22 4.11 15.47
CA LEU A 16 33.93 4.42 16.87
C LEU A 16 34.30 3.26 17.81
N GLY A 17 34.70 2.10 17.28
CA GLY A 17 34.99 0.91 18.06
C GLY A 17 33.84 0.42 18.93
N TRP A 18 32.59 0.68 18.51
CA TRP A 18 31.41 0.33 19.28
C TRP A 18 31.19 -1.18 19.32
N PRO A 19 30.97 -1.74 20.52
CA PRO A 19 30.64 -3.15 20.66
C PRO A 19 29.25 -3.45 20.04
N HIS A 20 29.00 -4.72 19.74
CA HIS A 20 27.69 -5.20 19.29
C HIS A 20 27.23 -4.69 17.91
N LEU A 21 28.13 -4.49 16.94
CA LEU A 21 27.84 -4.11 15.57
C LEU A 21 26.75 -5.00 14.94
N SER A 22 26.79 -6.32 15.21
CA SER A 22 25.79 -7.27 14.70
C SER A 22 24.35 -6.93 15.14
N TRP A 23 24.18 -6.51 16.39
CA TRP A 23 22.88 -6.11 16.92
C TRP A 23 22.36 -4.83 16.27
N ALA A 24 23.23 -3.87 15.99
CA ALA A 24 22.87 -2.65 15.29
C ALA A 24 22.47 -2.94 13.84
N LEU A 25 23.22 -3.80 13.12
CA LEU A 25 22.88 -4.20 11.74
C LEU A 25 21.56 -4.94 11.67
N ILE A 26 21.36 -5.94 12.53
CA ILE A 26 20.10 -6.68 12.61
C ILE A 26 18.96 -5.72 12.92
N SER A 27 19.13 -4.83 13.90
CA SER A 27 18.13 -3.85 14.26
C SER A 27 17.79 -2.93 13.09
N GLY A 28 18.79 -2.39 12.41
CA GLY A 28 18.61 -1.50 11.27
C GLY A 28 17.85 -2.16 10.13
N LEU A 29 18.21 -3.39 9.78
CA LEU A 29 17.54 -4.14 8.71
C LEU A 29 16.08 -4.46 9.04
N PHE A 30 15.79 -4.84 10.27
CA PHE A 30 14.41 -5.15 10.69
C PHE A 30 13.51 -3.94 10.85
N VAL A 31 14.05 -2.74 11.09
CA VAL A 31 13.27 -1.49 11.17
C VAL A 31 12.89 -1.00 9.78
N LEU A 32 13.70 -1.29 8.76
CA LEU A 32 13.43 -0.84 7.41
C LEU A 32 12.16 -1.46 6.84
N GLN A 33 11.25 -0.58 6.44
CA GLN A 33 10.01 -0.92 5.75
C GLN A 33 9.98 -0.20 4.40
N LEU A 34 9.14 -0.66 3.49
CA LEU A 34 8.95 -0.03 2.17
C LEU A 34 8.36 1.39 2.25
N ASN A 35 7.83 1.78 3.41
CA ASN A 35 7.20 3.05 3.66
C ASN A 35 7.84 3.76 4.87
N SER A 36 8.12 5.06 4.76
CA SER A 36 8.75 5.86 5.82
C SER A 36 7.92 5.92 7.12
N ASP A 37 6.57 5.99 6.99
CA ASP A 37 5.68 6.01 8.17
C ASP A 37 5.63 4.65 8.86
N ALA A 38 5.64 3.55 8.10
CA ALA A 38 5.77 2.20 8.63
C ALA A 38 7.14 1.98 9.29
N THR A 39 8.22 2.52 8.70
CA THR A 39 9.57 2.48 9.28
C THR A 39 9.60 3.22 10.62
N ARG A 40 8.96 4.38 10.74
CA ARG A 40 8.88 5.14 12.00
C ARG A 40 8.08 4.41 13.08
N ARG A 41 6.96 3.78 12.73
CA ARG A 41 6.20 2.93 13.67
C ARG A 41 7.03 1.73 14.11
N SER A 42 7.67 1.04 13.17
CA SER A 42 8.55 -0.10 13.45
C SER A 42 9.71 0.30 14.38
N LEU A 43 10.28 1.52 14.23
CA LEU A 43 11.27 2.05 15.16
C LEU A 43 10.73 2.11 16.59
N TRP A 44 9.57 2.74 16.80
CA TRP A 44 8.99 2.90 18.13
C TRP A 44 8.60 1.56 18.75
N ASP A 45 8.01 0.66 17.97
CA ASP A 45 7.65 -0.69 18.43
C ASP A 45 8.89 -1.48 18.82
N ARG A 46 9.97 -1.33 18.06
CA ARG A 46 11.25 -1.99 18.37
C ARG A 46 11.93 -1.41 19.59
N LEU A 47 12.01 -0.10 19.72
CA LEU A 47 12.59 0.55 20.91
C LEU A 47 11.82 0.19 22.18
N ALA A 48 10.49 0.29 22.13
CA ALA A 48 9.64 -0.07 23.26
C ALA A 48 9.71 -1.58 23.57
N GLY A 49 9.73 -2.43 22.55
CA GLY A 49 9.89 -3.88 22.71
C GLY A 49 11.23 -4.25 23.32
N THR A 50 12.32 -3.61 22.85
CA THR A 50 13.67 -3.83 23.40
C THR A 50 13.77 -3.36 24.86
N ALA A 51 13.26 -2.17 25.19
CA ALA A 51 13.28 -1.67 26.57
C ALA A 51 12.50 -2.57 27.53
N LEU A 52 11.29 -2.99 27.14
CA LEU A 52 10.47 -3.93 27.93
C LEU A 52 11.16 -5.29 28.07
N GLY A 53 11.70 -5.82 26.97
CA GLY A 53 12.37 -7.11 26.98
C GLY A 53 13.66 -7.10 27.82
N SER A 54 14.45 -6.03 27.71
CA SER A 54 15.63 -5.85 28.57
C SER A 54 15.25 -5.77 30.05
N GLY A 55 14.14 -5.08 30.39
CA GLY A 55 13.62 -5.04 31.75
C GLY A 55 13.20 -6.43 32.27
N VAL A 56 12.51 -7.21 31.44
CA VAL A 56 12.14 -8.60 31.79
C VAL A 56 13.37 -9.48 31.98
N GLY A 57 14.36 -9.38 31.08
CA GLY A 57 15.61 -10.13 31.17
C GLY A 57 16.40 -9.79 32.44
N LEU A 58 16.56 -8.48 32.76
CA LEU A 58 17.20 -8.01 33.98
C LEU A 58 16.47 -8.47 35.23
N ALA A 59 15.12 -8.42 35.23
CA ALA A 59 14.32 -8.93 36.34
C ALA A 59 14.53 -10.42 36.55
N ALA A 60 14.60 -11.22 35.48
CA ALA A 60 14.86 -12.65 35.57
C ALA A 60 16.24 -12.93 36.17
N VAL A 61 17.29 -12.16 35.80
CA VAL A 61 18.63 -12.28 36.38
C VAL A 61 18.64 -11.87 37.86
N ALA A 62 17.93 -10.79 38.21
CA ALA A 62 17.88 -10.31 39.58
C ALA A 62 17.07 -11.25 40.53
N LEU A 63 16.01 -11.86 40.04
CA LEU A 63 15.14 -12.76 40.81
C LEU A 63 15.71 -14.18 40.93
N MET A 64 16.60 -14.58 40.03
CA MET A 64 17.21 -15.91 39.98
C MET A 64 18.76 -15.80 40.05
N PRO A 65 19.32 -15.31 41.14
CA PRO A 65 20.77 -15.19 41.28
C PRO A 65 21.43 -16.57 41.43
N GLY A 66 22.66 -16.72 40.94
CA GLY A 66 23.44 -17.93 41.07
C GLY A 66 23.41 -18.88 39.87
N GLU A 67 24.45 -19.68 39.72
CA GLU A 67 24.63 -20.62 38.61
C GLU A 67 23.62 -21.77 38.60
N SER A 68 23.12 -22.19 39.73
CA SER A 68 22.15 -23.29 39.86
C SER A 68 20.81 -22.98 39.22
N LEU A 69 20.42 -21.69 39.15
CA LEU A 69 19.17 -21.24 38.55
C LEU A 69 19.37 -20.69 37.12
N ALA A 70 20.60 -20.63 36.62
CA ALA A 70 20.92 -20.06 35.31
C ALA A 70 20.15 -20.73 34.19
N GLY A 71 19.94 -22.05 34.24
CA GLY A 71 19.16 -22.81 33.27
C GLY A 71 17.67 -22.41 33.20
N TRP A 72 17.09 -21.89 34.29
CA TRP A 72 15.69 -21.49 34.36
C TRP A 72 15.45 -20.01 34.03
N ARG A 73 16.48 -19.16 34.02
CA ARG A 73 16.37 -17.72 33.68
C ARG A 73 15.79 -17.49 32.29
N VAL A 74 16.32 -18.21 31.29
CA VAL A 74 15.90 -18.05 29.89
C VAL A 74 14.47 -18.49 29.67
N PRO A 75 14.03 -19.70 30.10
CA PRO A 75 12.63 -20.10 29.99
C PRO A 75 11.68 -19.15 30.70
N ALA A 76 12.01 -18.70 31.91
CA ALA A 76 11.17 -17.78 32.68
C ALA A 76 11.04 -16.41 31.98
N ALA A 77 12.16 -15.83 31.55
CA ALA A 77 12.15 -14.57 30.79
C ALA A 77 11.39 -14.70 29.47
N ALA A 78 11.57 -15.80 28.75
CA ALA A 78 10.87 -16.09 27.51
C ALA A 78 9.34 -16.25 27.73
N PHE A 79 8.94 -16.92 28.80
CA PHE A 79 7.52 -17.08 29.14
C PHE A 79 6.84 -15.73 29.41
N VAL A 80 7.44 -14.90 30.26
CA VAL A 80 6.91 -13.54 30.56
C VAL A 80 6.88 -12.69 29.32
N ALA A 81 7.95 -12.69 28.51
CA ALA A 81 8.02 -11.95 27.26
C ALA A 81 6.96 -12.40 26.24
N MET A 82 6.71 -13.72 26.17
CA MET A 82 5.66 -14.28 25.31
C MET A 82 4.27 -13.82 25.74
N MET A 83 3.98 -13.81 27.05
CA MET A 83 2.73 -13.27 27.57
C MET A 83 2.53 -11.81 27.16
N ILE A 84 3.57 -10.99 27.25
CA ILE A 84 3.50 -9.57 26.79
C ILE A 84 3.25 -9.50 25.28
N ALA A 85 3.91 -10.34 24.49
CA ALA A 85 3.75 -10.36 23.03
C ALA A 85 2.34 -10.78 22.58
N VAL A 86 1.68 -11.69 23.31
CA VAL A 86 0.28 -12.09 23.03
C VAL A 86 -0.67 -10.91 23.19
N PHE A 87 -0.51 -10.09 24.23
CA PHE A 87 -1.37 -8.91 24.45
C PHE A 87 -1.01 -7.73 23.53
N LYS A 88 0.20 -7.68 23.01
CA LYS A 88 0.69 -6.60 22.13
C LYS A 88 1.53 -7.18 20.99
N PRO A 89 0.91 -7.72 19.93
CA PRO A 89 1.61 -8.45 18.85
C PRO A 89 2.66 -7.60 18.11
N ASN A 90 2.47 -6.28 18.06
CA ASN A 90 3.46 -5.35 17.46
C ASN A 90 4.77 -5.28 18.26
N ARG A 91 4.83 -5.88 19.45
CA ARG A 91 6.02 -5.85 20.35
C ARG A 91 6.71 -7.21 20.46
N SER A 92 6.69 -8.03 19.41
CA SER A 92 7.39 -9.33 19.36
C SER A 92 8.88 -9.26 19.71
N TYR A 93 9.50 -8.10 19.55
CA TYR A 93 10.90 -7.85 19.95
C TYR A 93 11.16 -7.96 21.45
N VAL A 94 10.13 -7.89 22.29
CA VAL A 94 10.24 -8.14 23.75
C VAL A 94 10.86 -9.51 24.02
N LEU A 95 10.45 -10.53 23.26
CA LEU A 95 10.97 -11.90 23.41
C LEU A 95 12.48 -11.97 23.11
N VAL A 96 12.89 -11.39 21.98
CA VAL A 96 14.30 -11.42 21.56
C VAL A 96 15.19 -10.68 22.56
N ALA A 97 14.76 -9.51 23.03
CA ALA A 97 15.52 -8.71 23.98
C ALA A 97 15.58 -9.40 25.37
N ALA A 98 14.48 -10.00 25.86
CA ALA A 98 14.44 -10.69 27.13
C ALA A 98 15.38 -11.90 27.14
N ILE A 99 15.37 -12.73 26.10
CA ILE A 99 16.27 -13.88 25.96
C ILE A 99 17.71 -13.39 25.88
N ALA A 100 17.98 -12.39 25.04
CA ALA A 100 19.32 -11.89 24.84
C ALA A 100 19.98 -11.36 26.12
N VAL A 101 19.21 -10.66 26.97
CA VAL A 101 19.69 -10.15 28.26
C VAL A 101 19.81 -11.27 29.31
N SER A 102 18.87 -12.23 29.32
CA SER A 102 18.93 -13.36 30.28
C SER A 102 20.09 -14.34 30.01
N LEU A 103 20.65 -14.33 28.80
CA LEU A 103 21.85 -15.09 28.41
C LEU A 103 23.15 -14.36 28.68
N GLU A 104 23.11 -13.07 29.09
CA GLU A 104 24.33 -12.28 29.33
C GLU A 104 25.09 -12.80 30.50
N GLN A 105 26.41 -13.05 30.32
CA GLN A 105 27.34 -13.51 31.34
C GLN A 105 28.33 -12.43 31.77
N VAL A 106 28.18 -11.21 31.22
CA VAL A 106 29.12 -10.08 31.56
C VAL A 106 28.70 -9.45 32.88
N ASP A 107 29.61 -9.38 33.80
CA ASP A 107 29.41 -8.67 35.07
C ASP A 107 29.96 -7.21 34.96
N PRO A 108 29.13 -6.19 35.27
CA PRO A 108 27.71 -6.29 35.67
C PRO A 108 26.75 -6.40 34.49
N VAL A 109 25.79 -7.31 34.55
CA VAL A 109 24.83 -7.63 33.49
C VAL A 109 24.05 -6.42 32.93
N TRP A 110 23.80 -5.40 33.78
CA TRP A 110 23.12 -4.18 33.37
C TRP A 110 23.96 -3.34 32.38
N VAL A 111 25.30 -3.40 32.42
CA VAL A 111 26.18 -2.70 31.46
C VAL A 111 26.06 -3.33 30.08
N GLY A 112 26.14 -4.64 29.97
CA GLY A 112 25.95 -5.35 28.71
C GLY A 112 24.55 -5.12 28.12
N ALA A 113 23.48 -5.15 28.95
CA ALA A 113 22.14 -4.83 28.54
C ALA A 113 22.01 -3.39 28.02
N LEU A 114 22.64 -2.43 28.65
CA LEU A 114 22.62 -1.01 28.25
C LEU A 114 23.38 -0.79 26.94
N GLU A 115 24.54 -1.37 26.77
CA GLU A 115 25.35 -1.28 25.55
C GLU A 115 24.61 -1.88 24.35
N ARG A 116 23.97 -3.04 24.53
CA ARG A 116 23.16 -3.67 23.52
C ARG A 116 21.94 -2.82 23.15
N THR A 117 21.25 -2.26 24.14
CA THR A 117 20.10 -1.38 23.90
C THR A 117 20.51 -0.15 23.11
N ARG A 118 21.67 0.45 23.43
CA ARG A 118 22.24 1.58 22.67
C ARG A 118 22.58 1.18 21.24
N ALA A 119 23.19 0.01 21.01
CA ALA A 119 23.52 -0.47 19.68
C ALA A 119 22.26 -0.70 18.84
N ILE A 120 21.21 -1.30 19.41
CA ILE A 120 19.90 -1.51 18.77
C ILE A 120 19.25 -0.16 18.42
N ALA A 121 19.25 0.79 19.36
CA ALA A 121 18.68 2.12 19.15
C ALA A 121 19.43 2.88 18.04
N LEU A 122 20.76 2.85 18.04
CA LEU A 122 21.57 3.49 17.00
C LEU A 122 21.30 2.86 15.62
N GLY A 123 21.30 1.53 15.53
CA GLY A 123 21.00 0.82 14.28
C GLY A 123 19.63 1.19 13.73
N ALA A 124 18.62 1.26 14.59
CA ALA A 124 17.27 1.66 14.23
C ALA A 124 17.19 3.14 13.78
N LEU A 125 17.87 4.05 14.47
CA LEU A 125 17.94 5.47 14.08
C LEU A 125 18.65 5.66 12.74
N MET A 126 19.77 4.97 12.52
CA MET A 126 20.49 5.01 11.25
C MET A 126 19.66 4.47 10.09
N ALA A 127 18.84 3.43 10.33
CA ALA A 127 17.92 2.91 9.34
C ALA A 127 16.84 3.93 8.96
N VAL A 128 16.29 4.65 9.94
CA VAL A 128 15.32 5.75 9.67
C VAL A 128 15.98 6.86 8.88
N ALA A 129 17.19 7.31 9.28
CA ALA A 129 17.94 8.34 8.56
C ALA A 129 18.23 7.91 7.11
N ALA A 130 18.69 6.68 6.91
CA ALA A 130 18.93 6.12 5.58
C ALA A 130 17.63 6.06 4.75
N SER A 131 16.48 5.71 5.35
CA SER A 131 15.20 5.68 4.67
C SER A 131 14.77 7.07 4.19
N TRP A 132 15.14 8.14 4.88
CA TRP A 132 14.86 9.52 4.49
C TRP A 132 15.74 10.00 3.34
N ILE A 133 16.98 9.54 3.31
CA ILE A 133 17.96 9.96 2.28
C ILE A 133 17.73 9.20 0.97
N VAL A 134 17.56 7.87 1.07
CA VAL A 134 17.58 6.98 -0.10
C VAL A 134 16.22 6.95 -0.82
N TRP A 135 15.11 7.19 -0.12
CA TRP A 135 13.79 7.08 -0.74
C TRP A 135 12.78 8.09 -0.21
N ARG A 136 12.75 9.21 -0.89
CA ARG A 136 11.85 10.32 -0.57
C ARG A 136 10.56 10.30 -1.40
N GLU A 137 10.12 9.13 -1.89
CA GLU A 137 8.81 9.09 -2.53
C GLU A 137 7.71 9.14 -1.47
N PRO A 138 6.92 10.22 -1.43
CA PRO A 138 5.83 10.35 -0.47
C PRO A 138 4.79 9.23 -0.70
N ALA A 139 4.19 8.74 0.37
CA ALA A 139 3.14 7.72 0.31
C ALA A 139 2.02 8.11 -0.65
N ARG A 140 1.70 9.42 -0.70
CA ARG A 140 0.76 10.00 -1.65
C ARG A 140 1.11 9.68 -3.10
N THR A 141 2.35 9.90 -3.54
CA THR A 141 2.76 9.65 -4.93
C THR A 141 2.59 8.17 -5.30
N ARG A 142 2.95 7.27 -4.39
CA ARG A 142 2.78 5.82 -4.59
C ARG A 142 1.32 5.40 -4.65
N ALA A 143 0.47 6.00 -3.81
CA ALA A 143 -0.97 5.75 -3.82
C ALA A 143 -1.60 6.26 -5.14
N LEU A 144 -1.25 7.48 -5.57
CA LEU A 144 -1.72 8.04 -6.84
C LEU A 144 -1.26 7.20 -8.05
N ALA A 145 0.00 6.75 -8.05
CA ALA A 145 0.50 5.85 -9.10
C ALA A 145 -0.19 4.46 -9.09
N ALA A 146 -0.66 3.99 -7.95
CA ALA A 146 -1.43 2.76 -7.88
C ALA A 146 -2.88 2.95 -8.37
N LEU A 147 -3.51 4.08 -8.03
CA LEU A 147 -4.83 4.45 -8.54
C LEU A 147 -4.81 4.68 -10.06
N SER A 148 -3.77 5.34 -10.58
CA SER A 148 -3.64 5.54 -12.04
C SER A 148 -3.57 4.21 -12.79
N ARG A 149 -2.87 3.20 -12.24
CA ARG A 149 -2.86 1.84 -12.82
C ARG A 149 -4.24 1.18 -12.81
N ALA A 150 -5.04 1.40 -11.77
CA ALA A 150 -6.41 0.87 -11.74
C ALA A 150 -7.29 1.55 -12.81
N ILE A 151 -7.12 2.86 -13.04
CA ILE A 151 -7.78 3.58 -14.14
C ILE A 151 -7.32 3.04 -15.50
N ASP A 152 -6.03 2.75 -15.67
CA ASP A 152 -5.54 2.14 -16.92
C ASP A 152 -6.21 0.78 -17.18
N ARG A 153 -6.47 -0.02 -16.13
CA ARG A 153 -7.21 -1.29 -16.29
C ARG A 153 -8.68 -1.08 -16.67
N CYS A 154 -9.34 -0.05 -16.13
CA CYS A 154 -10.68 0.34 -16.60
C CYS A 154 -10.66 0.74 -18.09
N ARG A 155 -9.66 1.51 -18.51
CA ARG A 155 -9.48 1.89 -19.90
C ARG A 155 -9.26 0.67 -20.82
N ASP A 156 -8.35 -0.24 -20.45
CA ASP A 156 -8.07 -1.45 -21.21
C ASP A 156 -9.35 -2.32 -21.36
N LEU A 157 -10.18 -2.36 -20.32
CA LEU A 157 -11.46 -3.04 -20.37
C LEU A 157 -12.43 -2.33 -21.31
N ALA A 158 -12.58 -1.01 -21.20
CA ALA A 158 -13.45 -0.22 -22.08
C ALA A 158 -13.05 -0.36 -23.56
N ASP A 159 -11.75 -0.30 -23.84
CA ASP A 159 -11.19 -0.42 -25.19
C ASP A 159 -11.51 -1.79 -25.84
N ARG A 160 -11.54 -2.85 -25.05
CA ARG A 160 -11.84 -4.21 -25.54
C ARG A 160 -13.34 -4.52 -25.58
N LEU A 161 -14.10 -4.04 -24.59
CA LEU A 161 -15.50 -4.43 -24.43
C LEU A 161 -16.46 -3.62 -25.31
N ILE A 162 -16.26 -2.32 -25.43
CA ILE A 162 -17.22 -1.46 -26.17
C ILE A 162 -17.26 -1.83 -27.65
N PRO A 163 -16.14 -2.06 -28.36
CA PRO A 163 -16.21 -2.51 -29.76
C PRO A 163 -16.70 -3.93 -29.93
N ALA A 164 -16.64 -4.73 -28.87
CA ALA A 164 -17.07 -6.13 -28.88
C ALA A 164 -18.55 -6.32 -28.49
N VAL A 165 -19.28 -5.23 -28.25
CA VAL A 165 -20.73 -5.29 -28.06
C VAL A 165 -21.34 -5.99 -29.31
N GLY A 166 -22.05 -7.10 -29.11
CA GLY A 166 -22.55 -7.94 -30.18
C GLY A 166 -21.58 -9.00 -30.73
N ARG A 167 -20.29 -9.00 -30.40
CA ARG A 167 -19.33 -10.02 -30.81
C ARG A 167 -18.95 -10.94 -29.65
N ARG A 168 -18.65 -12.23 -29.95
CA ARG A 168 -18.16 -13.18 -28.93
C ARG A 168 -16.69 -12.90 -28.61
N THR A 169 -16.39 -12.32 -27.46
CA THR A 169 -15.05 -12.28 -26.90
C THR A 169 -14.74 -13.55 -26.10
N THR A 170 -13.50 -14.00 -26.08
CA THR A 170 -13.09 -15.21 -25.36
C THR A 170 -13.24 -15.05 -23.83
N HIS A 171 -13.59 -16.13 -23.15
CA HIS A 171 -13.80 -16.11 -21.69
C HIS A 171 -12.50 -15.83 -20.93
N ASP A 172 -11.40 -16.38 -21.41
CA ASP A 172 -10.09 -16.32 -20.75
C ASP A 172 -9.51 -14.89 -20.68
N ASP A 173 -9.64 -14.10 -21.75
CA ASP A 173 -9.16 -12.72 -21.78
C ASP A 173 -9.84 -11.83 -20.72
N ARG A 174 -11.09 -12.12 -20.40
CA ARG A 174 -11.90 -11.33 -19.45
C ARG A 174 -11.55 -11.65 -18.01
N THR A 175 -11.34 -12.93 -17.71
CA THR A 175 -10.94 -13.36 -16.37
C THR A 175 -9.58 -12.73 -16.03
N ALA A 176 -8.63 -12.74 -16.97
CA ALA A 176 -7.34 -12.10 -16.80
C ALA A 176 -7.47 -10.59 -16.53
N LEU A 177 -8.33 -9.87 -17.28
CA LEU A 177 -8.55 -8.44 -17.05
C LEU A 177 -9.20 -8.15 -15.70
N HIS A 178 -10.12 -9.01 -15.27
CA HIS A 178 -10.76 -8.88 -13.96
C HIS A 178 -9.74 -9.08 -12.82
N ASP A 179 -8.92 -10.11 -12.92
CA ASP A 179 -7.88 -10.42 -11.93
C ASP A 179 -6.83 -9.30 -11.88
N ASP A 180 -6.40 -8.79 -13.02
CA ASP A 180 -5.47 -7.66 -13.13
C ASP A 180 -6.04 -6.40 -12.45
N TYR A 181 -7.32 -6.11 -12.67
CA TYR A 181 -7.98 -4.98 -12.00
C TYR A 181 -8.05 -5.18 -10.49
N GLN A 182 -8.47 -6.37 -10.03
CA GLN A 182 -8.57 -6.67 -8.60
C GLN A 182 -7.21 -6.53 -7.92
N GLN A 183 -6.14 -7.00 -8.56
CA GLN A 183 -4.78 -6.83 -8.05
C GLN A 183 -4.37 -5.36 -7.99
N ALA A 184 -4.65 -4.58 -9.04
CA ALA A 184 -4.34 -3.15 -9.08
C ALA A 184 -5.09 -2.39 -7.98
N MET A 185 -6.38 -2.69 -7.76
CA MET A 185 -7.20 -2.08 -6.71
C MET A 185 -6.78 -2.51 -5.30
N ALA A 186 -6.45 -3.78 -5.09
CA ALA A 186 -5.92 -4.25 -3.82
C ALA A 186 -4.61 -3.55 -3.46
N LEU A 187 -3.71 -3.38 -4.44
CA LEU A 187 -2.48 -2.62 -4.27
C LEU A 187 -2.77 -1.15 -3.97
N ALA A 188 -3.72 -0.52 -4.68
CA ALA A 188 -4.10 0.87 -4.45
C ALA A 188 -4.65 1.07 -3.02
N ARG A 189 -5.58 0.21 -2.58
CA ARG A 189 -6.14 0.25 -1.22
C ARG A 189 -5.07 0.06 -0.14
N GLY A 190 -4.17 -0.90 -0.30
CA GLY A 190 -3.03 -1.08 0.61
C GLY A 190 -2.12 0.16 0.68
N ARG A 191 -1.90 0.86 -0.45
CA ARG A 191 -1.12 2.10 -0.46
C ARG A 191 -1.86 3.29 0.16
N LEU A 192 -3.18 3.31 0.11
CA LEU A 192 -4.00 4.32 0.77
C LEU A 192 -3.91 4.23 2.29
N GLU A 193 -3.76 3.03 2.85
CA GLU A 193 -3.57 2.83 4.29
C GLU A 193 -2.28 3.49 4.80
N ASP A 194 -1.28 3.58 3.95
CA ASP A 194 -0.01 4.24 4.24
C ASP A 194 -0.10 5.78 4.27
N CYS A 195 -1.17 6.35 3.72
CA CYS A 195 -1.34 7.80 3.61
C CYS A 195 -1.86 8.44 4.91
N PRO A 196 -1.47 9.70 5.21
CA PRO A 196 -2.05 10.47 6.31
C PRO A 196 -3.57 10.58 6.18
N ARG A 197 -4.29 10.52 7.31
CA ARG A 197 -5.78 10.55 7.34
C ARG A 197 -6.38 11.73 6.58
N THR A 198 -5.73 12.89 6.61
CA THR A 198 -6.18 14.11 5.91
C THR A 198 -6.22 13.98 4.40
N GLN A 199 -5.30 13.21 3.82
CA GLN A 199 -5.21 12.99 2.37
C GLN A 199 -5.93 11.70 1.93
N ARG A 200 -6.10 10.76 2.86
CA ARG A 200 -6.66 9.44 2.60
C ARG A 200 -8.12 9.52 2.13
N SER A 201 -8.95 10.36 2.77
CA SER A 201 -10.38 10.46 2.48
C SER A 201 -10.68 10.89 1.04
N SER A 202 -9.91 11.83 0.49
CA SER A 202 -10.06 12.25 -0.91
C SER A 202 -9.63 11.16 -1.89
N MET A 203 -8.52 10.47 -1.62
CA MET A 203 -8.05 9.36 -2.46
C MET A 203 -8.95 8.12 -2.37
N GLU A 204 -9.54 7.84 -1.21
CA GLU A 204 -10.55 6.79 -1.06
C GLU A 204 -11.82 7.08 -1.87
N ARG A 205 -12.15 8.36 -2.04
CA ARG A 205 -13.23 8.76 -2.94
C ARG A 205 -12.89 8.40 -4.38
N VAL A 206 -11.69 8.74 -4.85
CA VAL A 206 -11.24 8.34 -6.19
C VAL A 206 -11.30 6.82 -6.36
N ALA A 207 -10.81 6.06 -5.37
CA ALA A 207 -10.87 4.59 -5.43
C ALA A 207 -12.30 4.06 -5.56
N ARG A 208 -13.27 4.66 -4.85
CA ARG A 208 -14.69 4.27 -4.98
C ARG A 208 -15.28 4.59 -6.35
N GLU A 209 -14.95 5.75 -6.92
CA GLU A 209 -15.44 6.10 -8.25
C GLU A 209 -14.82 5.22 -9.34
N VAL A 210 -13.54 4.84 -9.21
CA VAL A 210 -12.90 3.86 -10.10
C VAL A 210 -13.59 2.49 -10.01
N ASP A 211 -13.96 2.05 -8.79
CA ASP A 211 -14.73 0.81 -8.61
C ASP A 211 -16.12 0.87 -9.29
N ARG A 212 -16.80 2.00 -9.23
CA ARG A 212 -18.11 2.18 -9.90
C ARG A 212 -17.96 2.07 -11.41
N VAL A 213 -17.04 2.85 -11.98
CA VAL A 213 -16.74 2.79 -13.42
C VAL A 213 -16.41 1.35 -13.87
N TRP A 214 -15.63 0.63 -13.07
CA TRP A 214 -15.34 -0.78 -13.36
C TRP A 214 -16.61 -1.65 -13.39
N HIS A 215 -17.49 -1.50 -12.40
CA HIS A 215 -18.72 -2.27 -12.32
C HIS A 215 -19.65 -1.98 -13.50
N ASP A 216 -19.75 -0.73 -13.92
CA ASP A 216 -20.54 -0.35 -15.08
C ASP A 216 -20.01 -0.95 -16.37
N LEU A 217 -18.70 -0.93 -16.57
CA LEU A 217 -18.06 -1.58 -17.72
C LEU A 217 -18.33 -3.10 -17.73
N VAL A 218 -18.26 -3.76 -16.58
CA VAL A 218 -18.60 -5.19 -16.45
C VAL A 218 -20.10 -5.41 -16.74
N PHE A 219 -20.94 -4.47 -16.36
CA PHE A 219 -22.38 -4.56 -16.63
C PHE A 219 -22.70 -4.37 -18.12
N VAL A 220 -22.04 -3.43 -18.79
CA VAL A 220 -22.09 -3.29 -20.27
C VAL A 220 -21.73 -4.61 -20.94
N ASP A 221 -20.66 -5.28 -20.51
CA ASP A 221 -20.27 -6.58 -21.05
C ASP A 221 -21.35 -7.66 -20.86
N ARG A 222 -21.98 -7.72 -19.67
CA ARG A 222 -23.04 -8.70 -19.39
C ARG A 222 -24.28 -8.47 -20.25
N LEU A 223 -24.67 -7.21 -20.42
CA LEU A 223 -25.80 -6.85 -21.26
C LEU A 223 -25.52 -7.18 -22.72
N SER A 224 -24.35 -6.85 -23.23
CA SER A 224 -23.97 -7.14 -24.61
C SER A 224 -24.10 -8.63 -24.96
N ARG A 225 -23.78 -9.52 -24.02
CA ARG A 225 -23.89 -10.97 -24.18
C ARG A 225 -25.35 -11.47 -24.24
N ARG A 226 -26.22 -10.88 -23.41
CA ARG A 226 -27.65 -11.29 -23.36
C ARG A 226 -28.40 -10.81 -24.55
N SER A 227 -28.01 -9.69 -25.13
CA SER A 227 -28.73 -9.05 -26.25
C SER A 227 -28.15 -9.42 -27.62
N GLY A 228 -27.11 -10.26 -27.68
CA GLY A 228 -26.35 -10.56 -28.91
C GLY A 228 -27.19 -11.07 -30.11
N SER A 229 -28.40 -11.61 -29.90
CA SER A 229 -29.29 -12.01 -30.98
C SER A 229 -30.31 -10.93 -31.40
N THR A 230 -30.53 -9.93 -30.53
CA THR A 230 -31.55 -8.87 -30.75
C THR A 230 -30.91 -7.56 -31.22
N LEU A 231 -29.61 -7.37 -30.98
CA LEU A 231 -28.91 -6.14 -31.33
C LEU A 231 -28.34 -6.08 -32.74
N GLU A 232 -28.14 -7.24 -33.40
CA GLU A 232 -27.58 -7.30 -34.78
C GLU A 232 -28.36 -6.49 -35.83
N GLY A 233 -29.64 -6.20 -35.58
CA GLY A 233 -30.46 -5.36 -36.47
C GLY A 233 -30.44 -3.86 -36.12
N GLN A 234 -30.17 -3.48 -34.87
CA GLN A 234 -30.21 -2.10 -34.37
C GLN A 234 -28.83 -1.44 -34.24
N GLU A 235 -27.73 -2.21 -34.29
CA GLU A 235 -26.36 -1.71 -34.15
C GLU A 235 -25.92 -0.70 -35.22
N ARG A 236 -26.58 -0.71 -36.38
CA ARG A 236 -26.23 0.19 -37.51
C ARG A 236 -26.48 1.68 -37.24
N SER A 237 -27.21 2.03 -36.19
CA SER A 237 -27.52 3.43 -35.86
C SER A 237 -26.76 3.99 -34.64
N PHE A 238 -25.95 3.15 -33.95
CA PHE A 238 -25.28 3.57 -32.71
C PHE A 238 -23.77 3.64 -32.88
N ASP A 239 -23.19 4.83 -32.60
CA ASP A 239 -21.76 5.07 -32.70
C ASP A 239 -21.02 4.53 -31.48
N LEU A 240 -20.85 3.21 -31.42
CA LEU A 240 -20.07 2.53 -30.36
C LEU A 240 -18.61 2.97 -30.34
N GLU A 241 -18.04 3.31 -31.50
CA GLU A 241 -16.67 3.75 -31.60
C GLU A 241 -16.48 5.14 -30.98
N GLY A 242 -17.42 6.06 -31.24
CA GLY A 242 -17.45 7.36 -30.58
C GLY A 242 -17.59 7.24 -29.06
N VAL A 243 -18.45 6.35 -28.56
CA VAL A 243 -18.59 6.07 -27.13
C VAL A 243 -17.29 5.52 -26.54
N ARG A 244 -16.67 4.52 -27.18
CA ARG A 244 -15.37 3.98 -26.78
C ARG A 244 -14.33 5.09 -26.67
N ALA A 245 -14.19 5.90 -27.72
CA ALA A 245 -13.22 6.98 -27.77
C ALA A 245 -13.49 8.04 -26.68
N ALA A 246 -14.74 8.32 -26.33
CA ALA A 246 -15.10 9.25 -25.26
C ALA A 246 -14.73 8.68 -23.87
N VAL A 247 -15.10 7.44 -23.59
CA VAL A 247 -14.78 6.77 -22.31
C VAL A 247 -13.27 6.65 -22.11
N CYS A 248 -12.54 6.18 -23.12
CA CYS A 248 -11.08 6.06 -23.03
C CYS A 248 -10.41 7.42 -22.79
N ARG A 249 -10.83 8.48 -23.47
CA ARG A 249 -10.30 9.84 -23.27
C ARG A 249 -10.59 10.36 -21.85
N SER A 250 -11.78 10.14 -21.32
CA SER A 250 -12.14 10.55 -19.96
C SER A 250 -11.26 9.84 -18.93
N LEU A 251 -11.02 8.54 -19.08
CA LEU A 251 -10.14 7.78 -18.21
C LEU A 251 -8.66 8.19 -18.34
N GLU A 252 -8.18 8.45 -19.56
CA GLU A 252 -6.84 8.99 -19.79
C GLU A 252 -6.65 10.36 -19.12
N THR A 253 -7.63 11.25 -19.26
CA THR A 253 -7.59 12.56 -18.62
C THR A 253 -7.54 12.43 -17.10
N ALA A 254 -8.40 11.59 -16.52
CA ALA A 254 -8.41 11.33 -15.07
C ALA A 254 -7.07 10.76 -14.58
N ARG A 255 -6.48 9.82 -15.33
CA ARG A 255 -5.15 9.25 -15.03
C ARG A 255 -4.06 10.32 -15.08
N ASP A 256 -4.03 11.11 -16.14
CA ASP A 256 -3.01 12.13 -16.36
C ASP A 256 -3.11 13.24 -15.31
N GLU A 257 -4.32 13.59 -14.90
CA GLU A 257 -4.54 14.51 -13.80
C GLU A 257 -4.03 13.98 -12.47
N LEU A 258 -4.21 12.69 -12.16
CA LEU A 258 -3.66 12.07 -10.95
C LEU A 258 -2.13 12.06 -10.94
N THR A 259 -1.50 11.89 -12.11
CA THR A 259 -0.04 11.74 -12.24
C THR A 259 0.67 13.06 -12.47
N ALA A 260 -0.02 14.10 -12.95
CA ALA A 260 0.57 15.40 -13.26
C ALA A 260 1.15 16.06 -12.01
N LYS A 261 2.48 16.12 -11.94
CA LYS A 261 3.22 16.87 -10.91
C LYS A 261 2.98 18.36 -11.10
N GLY A 262 1.98 18.93 -10.41
CA GLY A 262 1.95 20.36 -10.11
C GLY A 262 1.57 21.33 -11.24
N ARG A 263 1.22 20.91 -12.44
CA ARG A 263 0.59 21.79 -13.42
C ARG A 263 -0.93 21.69 -13.29
N ALA A 264 -1.51 22.68 -12.66
CA ALA A 264 -2.93 22.95 -12.81
C ALA A 264 -3.15 23.34 -14.29
N SER A 265 -3.46 22.35 -15.14
CA SER A 265 -4.19 22.64 -16.36
C SER A 265 -5.58 23.03 -15.88
N GLY A 266 -5.91 24.31 -15.97
CA GLY A 266 -7.22 24.84 -15.64
C GLY A 266 -8.29 24.44 -16.68
N ASP A 267 -7.96 23.53 -17.56
CA ASP A 267 -8.90 22.91 -18.45
C ASP A 267 -9.78 21.97 -17.61
N THR A 268 -10.97 22.47 -17.32
CA THR A 268 -12.12 21.61 -16.98
C THR A 268 -12.04 20.40 -17.88
N LEU A 269 -12.11 19.19 -17.28
CA LEU A 269 -12.31 17.95 -18.04
C LEU A 269 -13.27 18.30 -19.17
N PRO A 270 -12.91 18.06 -20.43
CA PRO A 270 -13.82 18.35 -21.49
C PRO A 270 -15.13 17.68 -21.07
N ASN A 271 -16.18 18.45 -20.88
CA ASN A 271 -17.54 17.93 -20.90
C ASN A 271 -17.60 17.17 -22.20
N ALA A 272 -17.05 15.95 -22.20
CA ALA A 272 -17.06 15.08 -23.35
C ALA A 272 -18.53 14.91 -23.65
N PRO A 273 -19.01 15.53 -24.72
CA PRO A 273 -20.40 15.50 -25.00
C PRO A 273 -20.72 14.06 -25.33
N MET A 274 -21.20 13.32 -24.36
CA MET A 274 -22.00 12.13 -24.64
C MET A 274 -23.35 12.53 -25.31
N ARG A 275 -23.36 13.68 -25.96
CA ARG A 275 -24.33 14.08 -27.01
C ARG A 275 -24.32 13.11 -28.20
N LEU A 276 -23.35 12.17 -28.21
CA LEU A 276 -23.24 11.09 -29.19
C LEU A 276 -24.20 9.91 -28.91
N LEU A 277 -24.90 9.90 -27.78
CA LEU A 277 -26.02 9.02 -27.58
C LEU A 277 -27.17 9.47 -28.55
N GLY A 278 -27.10 9.03 -29.77
CA GLY A 278 -28.18 9.20 -30.75
C GLY A 278 -29.50 8.73 -30.13
N ASP A 279 -30.64 9.23 -30.65
CA ASP A 279 -31.95 9.16 -30.00
C ASP A 279 -32.50 7.76 -29.65
N HIS A 280 -31.83 6.65 -29.99
CA HIS A 280 -32.41 5.31 -29.86
C HIS A 280 -31.45 4.15 -29.56
N PRO A 281 -30.69 4.11 -28.42
CA PRO A 281 -30.19 2.83 -27.93
C PRO A 281 -31.36 2.03 -27.29
N PRO A 282 -31.29 0.69 -27.29
CA PRO A 282 -32.25 -0.12 -26.54
C PRO A 282 -32.21 0.30 -25.06
N GLY A 283 -33.38 0.43 -24.43
CA GLY A 283 -33.54 1.10 -23.13
C GLY A 283 -32.58 0.67 -22.00
N SER A 284 -32.17 -0.60 -21.97
CA SER A 284 -31.21 -1.12 -20.99
C SER A 284 -29.78 -0.65 -21.24
N LEU A 285 -29.32 -0.60 -22.49
CA LEU A 285 -27.94 -0.14 -22.82
C LEU A 285 -27.80 1.38 -22.60
N ARG A 286 -28.86 2.14 -22.97
CA ARG A 286 -28.92 3.58 -22.71
C ARG A 286 -28.77 3.90 -21.24
N PHE A 287 -29.51 3.18 -20.39
CA PHE A 287 -29.44 3.37 -18.94
C PHE A 287 -28.02 3.16 -18.39
N VAL A 288 -27.37 2.06 -18.78
CA VAL A 288 -26.03 1.76 -18.29
C VAL A 288 -24.97 2.72 -18.82
N LEU A 289 -25.09 3.15 -20.06
CA LEU A 289 -24.16 4.16 -20.61
C LEU A 289 -24.35 5.54 -19.96
N GLU A 290 -25.57 5.89 -19.55
CA GLU A 290 -25.84 7.11 -18.82
C GLU A 290 -25.29 7.03 -17.37
N GLU A 291 -25.39 5.86 -16.72
CA GLU A 291 -24.80 5.59 -15.41
C GLU A 291 -23.27 5.67 -15.49
N LEU A 292 -22.66 5.01 -16.46
CA LEU A 292 -21.23 5.09 -16.73
C LEU A 292 -20.76 6.54 -16.96
N ARG A 293 -21.55 7.36 -17.65
CA ARG A 293 -21.27 8.78 -17.82
C ARG A 293 -21.24 9.53 -16.48
N GLN A 294 -22.26 9.29 -15.63
CA GLN A 294 -22.33 9.91 -14.31
C GLN A 294 -21.16 9.51 -13.41
N ASP A 295 -20.76 8.25 -13.47
CA ASP A 295 -19.62 7.76 -12.67
C ASP A 295 -18.27 8.27 -13.21
N LEU A 296 -18.13 8.48 -14.52
CA LEU A 296 -16.97 9.17 -15.09
C LEU A 296 -16.91 10.63 -14.67
N ASP A 297 -18.04 11.34 -14.63
CA ASP A 297 -18.13 12.71 -14.11
C ASP A 297 -17.80 12.74 -12.61
N GLY A 298 -18.28 11.77 -11.84
CA GLY A 298 -17.95 11.57 -10.42
C GLY A 298 -16.45 11.35 -10.19
N LEU A 299 -15.83 10.50 -11.01
CA LEU A 299 -14.38 10.26 -11.00
C LEU A 299 -13.60 11.54 -11.27
N ALA A 300 -14.00 12.30 -12.26
CA ALA A 300 -13.40 13.58 -12.61
C ALA A 300 -13.41 14.56 -11.43
N HIS A 301 -14.57 14.71 -10.78
CA HIS A 301 -14.70 15.55 -9.59
C HIS A 301 -13.84 15.06 -8.42
N ALA A 302 -13.80 13.75 -8.19
CA ALA A 302 -12.99 13.15 -7.14
C ALA A 302 -11.49 13.37 -7.37
N VAL A 303 -11.02 13.22 -8.62
CA VAL A 303 -9.63 13.49 -9.01
C VAL A 303 -9.30 14.98 -8.81
N GLY A 304 -10.17 15.89 -9.22
CA GLY A 304 -10.01 17.33 -9.00
C GLY A 304 -9.94 17.72 -7.52
N ALA A 305 -10.65 17.00 -6.65
CA ALA A 305 -10.61 17.21 -5.20
C ALA A 305 -9.30 16.74 -4.54
N VAL A 306 -8.61 15.77 -5.11
CA VAL A 306 -7.30 15.30 -4.62
C VAL A 306 -6.18 16.30 -4.91
N ARG A 307 -6.35 17.13 -5.92
CA ARG A 307 -5.36 18.16 -6.35
C ARG A 307 -5.40 19.43 -5.50
N ARG A 308 -6.56 19.78 -4.96
CA ARG A 308 -6.73 20.90 -4.02
C ARG A 308 -6.26 20.54 -2.63
#